data_5db3412141f0663269a007f2b1e6ba28
#
_entry.id   5db3412141f0663269a007f2b1e6ba28
#
_cell.length_a   1.000
_cell.length_b   1.000
_cell.length_c   1.000
_cell.angle_alpha   90.00
_cell.angle_beta   90.00
_cell.angle_gamma   90.00
#
_symmetry.space_group_name_H-M   'P 1'
#
loop_
_entity.id
_entity.type
_entity.pdbx_description
1 polymer ?
#
loop_
_entity_poly.entity_id
_entity_poly.type
_entity_poly.pdbx_seq_one_letter_code
_entity_poly.pdbx_strand_id
1 'polypeptide(L)'
;QGMKGLVIDHRNNTGGALKTVVDMAGMFIKNGPVVQVKYFDKEKQVLSDRDRAILWTGPLVILVNESSASASEILAAAMQDYKRAIIIGGNQTWGKGTVQNVFPLNRMVRGNTNGDLGALRYTTQKYYRINGGSVQLEGVKSDINVPYRYKYLDFGEKDSENPLKWDEIDDVEYLSLIH
;
A
#
# COMPACT_ATOMS: atom_id res chain seq x y z
N GLN A 1 -9.90 -24.52 -13.01
CA GLN A 1 -10.53 -24.79 -14.33
C GLN A 1 -11.83 -23.98 -14.41
N GLY A 2 -11.99 -23.14 -15.41
CA GLY A 2 -13.23 -22.38 -15.67
C GLY A 2 -13.35 -21.00 -15.01
N MET A 3 -12.39 -20.55 -14.24
CA MET A 3 -12.39 -19.19 -13.64
C MET A 3 -12.23 -18.14 -14.76
N LYS A 4 -13.19 -17.22 -14.85
CA LYS A 4 -13.23 -16.19 -15.91
C LYS A 4 -12.66 -14.84 -15.47
N GLY A 5 -12.53 -14.62 -14.17
CA GLY A 5 -12.01 -13.40 -13.58
C GLY A 5 -11.70 -13.61 -12.11
N LEU A 6 -10.88 -12.74 -11.55
CA LEU A 6 -10.50 -12.73 -10.15
C LEU A 6 -10.89 -11.38 -9.53
N VAL A 7 -11.52 -11.43 -8.37
CA VAL A 7 -11.82 -10.27 -7.55
C VAL A 7 -11.08 -10.40 -6.22
N ILE A 8 -10.27 -9.39 -5.90
CA ILE A 8 -9.61 -9.27 -4.59
C ILE A 8 -10.39 -8.23 -3.80
N ASP A 9 -10.90 -8.61 -2.63
CA ASP A 9 -11.63 -7.69 -1.76
C ASP A 9 -10.72 -7.15 -0.64
N HIS A 10 -10.31 -5.90 -0.79
CA HIS A 10 -9.50 -5.16 0.18
C HIS A 10 -10.34 -4.18 1.03
N ARG A 11 -11.64 -4.20 0.91
CA ARG A 11 -12.49 -3.34 1.75
C ARG A 11 -12.28 -3.68 3.22
N ASN A 12 -12.10 -2.66 4.05
CA ASN A 12 -11.81 -2.76 5.49
C ASN A 12 -10.49 -3.49 5.83
N ASN A 13 -9.60 -3.65 4.86
CA ASN A 13 -8.27 -4.22 5.09
C ASN A 13 -7.26 -3.10 5.38
N THR A 14 -6.83 -2.98 6.63
CA THR A 14 -5.93 -1.92 7.10
C THR A 14 -4.46 -2.16 6.73
N GLY A 15 -4.17 -3.21 5.96
CA GLY A 15 -2.83 -3.51 5.46
C GLY A 15 -2.17 -4.73 6.12
N GLY A 16 -0.86 -4.80 6.03
CA GLY A 16 -0.08 -5.95 6.51
C GLY A 16 1.41 -5.78 6.24
N ALA A 17 2.12 -6.89 6.10
CA ALA A 17 3.56 -6.91 5.90
C ALA A 17 3.95 -6.45 4.49
N LEU A 18 4.93 -5.55 4.42
CA LEU A 18 5.44 -4.99 3.17
C LEU A 18 5.98 -6.08 2.21
N LYS A 19 6.73 -7.05 2.74
CA LYS A 19 7.23 -8.16 1.92
C LYS A 19 6.09 -8.96 1.29
N THR A 20 5.06 -9.27 2.06
CA THR A 20 3.92 -10.07 1.59
C THR A 20 3.20 -9.38 0.43
N VAL A 21 3.01 -8.06 0.49
CA VAL A 21 2.32 -7.36 -0.61
C VAL A 21 3.16 -7.29 -1.88
N VAL A 22 4.49 -7.21 -1.76
CA VAL A 22 5.39 -7.30 -2.92
C VAL A 22 5.28 -8.69 -3.57
N ASP A 23 5.34 -9.75 -2.77
CA ASP A 23 5.18 -11.13 -3.25
C ASP A 23 3.78 -11.35 -3.88
N MET A 24 2.72 -10.76 -3.30
CA MET A 24 1.36 -10.81 -3.87
C MET A 24 1.27 -10.10 -5.23
N ALA A 25 1.90 -8.94 -5.37
CA ALA A 25 1.92 -8.22 -6.65
C ALA A 25 2.57 -9.07 -7.74
N GLY A 26 3.63 -9.81 -7.42
CA GLY A 26 4.32 -10.73 -8.33
C GLY A 26 3.42 -11.85 -8.88
N MET A 27 2.33 -12.20 -8.19
CA MET A 27 1.35 -13.17 -8.73
C MET A 27 0.64 -12.66 -10.01
N PHE A 28 0.69 -11.37 -10.28
CA PHE A 28 -0.09 -10.71 -11.35
C PHE A 28 0.78 -10.00 -12.38
N ILE A 29 2.06 -9.77 -12.11
CA ILE A 29 3.02 -9.15 -13.02
C ILE A 29 4.17 -10.11 -13.30
N LYS A 30 4.86 -9.94 -14.41
CA LYS A 30 5.95 -10.86 -14.80
C LYS A 30 7.21 -10.66 -13.95
N ASN A 31 7.52 -9.44 -13.63
CA ASN A 31 8.56 -8.94 -12.74
C ASN A 31 8.50 -7.41 -12.75
N GLY A 32 9.19 -6.77 -11.83
CA GLY A 32 9.33 -5.31 -11.84
C GLY A 32 9.07 -4.66 -10.48
N PRO A 33 9.20 -3.33 -10.43
CA PRO A 33 9.02 -2.56 -9.22
C PRO A 33 7.55 -2.63 -8.74
N VAL A 34 7.35 -2.72 -7.43
CA VAL A 34 6.03 -2.74 -6.81
C VAL A 34 5.80 -1.47 -5.99
N VAL A 35 6.80 -1.05 -5.25
CA VAL A 35 6.74 0.10 -4.36
C VAL A 35 8.14 0.66 -4.12
N GLN A 36 8.24 1.96 -3.96
CA GLN A 36 9.43 2.65 -3.52
C GLN A 36 9.33 2.98 -2.03
N VAL A 37 10.39 2.76 -1.27
CA VAL A 37 10.45 3.06 0.17
C VAL A 37 11.62 3.98 0.44
N LYS A 38 11.38 5.05 1.20
CA LYS A 38 12.41 6.03 1.56
C LYS A 38 12.47 6.20 3.06
N TYR A 39 13.64 5.99 3.62
CA TYR A 39 13.97 6.41 4.97
C TYR A 39 14.23 7.91 5.01
N PHE A 40 14.08 8.52 6.15
CA PHE A 40 14.21 9.95 6.30
C PHE A 40 15.57 10.50 5.82
N ASP A 41 16.65 9.76 6.05
CA ASP A 41 18.05 10.16 5.81
C ASP A 41 18.81 9.27 4.81
N LYS A 42 18.10 8.40 4.06
CA LYS A 42 18.72 7.45 3.15
C LYS A 42 18.15 7.56 1.74
N GLU A 43 18.89 7.02 0.80
CA GLU A 43 18.41 6.83 -0.56
C GLU A 43 17.17 5.94 -0.61
N LYS A 44 16.36 6.15 -1.64
CA LYS A 44 15.17 5.33 -1.88
C LYS A 44 15.54 3.89 -2.19
N GLN A 45 14.77 2.97 -1.69
CA GLN A 45 14.84 1.54 -2.01
C GLN A 45 13.65 1.15 -2.85
N VAL A 46 13.88 0.52 -3.99
CA VAL A 46 12.82 -0.04 -4.84
C VAL A 46 12.62 -1.50 -4.48
N LEU A 47 11.41 -1.83 -4.03
CA LEU A 47 11.02 -3.21 -3.78
C LEU A 47 10.31 -3.74 -5.02
N SER A 48 10.85 -4.81 -5.56
CA SER A 48 10.43 -5.38 -6.84
C SER A 48 10.11 -6.86 -6.67
N ASP A 49 9.15 -7.32 -7.45
CA ASP A 49 9.05 -8.74 -7.76
C ASP A 49 10.21 -9.13 -8.68
N ARG A 50 10.88 -10.22 -8.34
CA ARG A 50 12.04 -10.76 -9.08
C ARG A 50 11.72 -12.10 -9.75
N ASP A 51 10.55 -12.64 -9.48
CA ASP A 51 10.03 -13.84 -10.09
C ASP A 51 9.44 -13.50 -11.48
N ARG A 52 9.49 -14.45 -12.39
CA ARG A 52 8.85 -14.34 -13.72
C ARG A 52 7.57 -15.13 -13.82
N ALA A 53 7.17 -15.83 -12.78
CA ALA A 53 5.98 -16.66 -12.74
C ALA A 53 4.74 -15.79 -12.47
N ILE A 54 3.86 -15.71 -13.44
CA ILE A 54 2.54 -15.10 -13.25
C ILE A 54 1.55 -16.19 -12.91
N LEU A 55 0.89 -16.09 -11.78
CA LEU A 55 -0.12 -17.07 -11.36
C LEU A 55 -1.49 -16.81 -12.00
N TRP A 56 -1.80 -15.55 -12.30
CA TRP A 56 -3.07 -15.18 -12.90
C TRP A 56 -2.90 -14.09 -13.96
N THR A 57 -3.28 -14.39 -15.20
CA THR A 57 -3.22 -13.49 -16.36
C THR A 57 -4.58 -12.99 -16.81
N GLY A 58 -5.67 -13.55 -16.28
CA GLY A 58 -7.04 -13.17 -16.63
C GLY A 58 -7.47 -11.82 -16.05
N PRO A 59 -8.71 -11.41 -16.28
CA PRO A 59 -9.26 -10.17 -15.73
C PRO A 59 -9.13 -10.11 -14.20
N LEU A 60 -8.69 -8.96 -13.68
CA LEU A 60 -8.47 -8.71 -12.26
C LEU A 60 -9.18 -7.43 -11.83
N VAL A 61 -9.90 -7.51 -10.74
CA VAL A 61 -10.55 -6.38 -10.06
C VAL A 61 -10.11 -6.35 -8.61
N ILE A 62 -9.84 -5.16 -8.09
CA ILE A 62 -9.58 -4.94 -6.66
C ILE A 62 -10.66 -4.02 -6.10
N LEU A 63 -11.40 -4.54 -5.11
CA LEU A 63 -12.38 -3.74 -4.38
C LEU A 63 -11.70 -3.02 -3.22
N VAL A 64 -11.93 -1.72 -3.10
CA VAL A 64 -11.36 -0.88 -2.04
C VAL A 64 -12.44 0.00 -1.40
N ASN A 65 -12.15 0.48 -0.20
CA ASN A 65 -12.91 1.55 0.44
C ASN A 65 -11.96 2.45 1.25
N GLU A 66 -12.52 3.46 1.91
CA GLU A 66 -11.80 4.41 2.75
C GLU A 66 -11.07 3.79 3.95
N SER A 67 -11.40 2.55 4.31
CA SER A 67 -10.69 1.78 5.35
C SER A 67 -9.60 0.87 4.79
N SER A 68 -9.43 0.81 3.47
CA SER A 68 -8.30 0.13 2.83
C SER A 68 -7.04 0.95 3.04
N ALA A 69 -6.03 0.42 3.73
CA ALA A 69 -4.86 1.20 4.13
C ALA A 69 -3.53 0.45 3.93
N SER A 70 -2.41 1.23 3.83
CA SER A 70 -1.04 0.69 3.89
C SER A 70 -0.77 -0.38 2.80
N ALA A 71 -0.48 -1.66 3.16
CA ALA A 71 -0.19 -2.72 2.19
C ALA A 71 -1.32 -2.95 1.19
N SER A 72 -2.59 -2.75 1.58
CA SER A 72 -3.74 -2.80 0.65
C SER A 72 -3.67 -1.70 -0.39
N GLU A 73 -3.20 -0.51 -0.01
CA GLU A 73 -2.98 0.61 -0.93
C GLU A 73 -1.80 0.35 -1.85
N ILE A 74 -0.74 -0.29 -1.36
CA ILE A 74 0.43 -0.66 -2.18
C ILE A 74 0.01 -1.61 -3.31
N LEU A 75 -0.77 -2.66 -3.00
CA LEU A 75 -1.22 -3.59 -4.05
C LEU A 75 -2.14 -2.89 -5.06
N ALA A 76 -3.13 -2.14 -4.58
CA ALA A 76 -4.06 -1.43 -5.44
C ALA A 76 -3.32 -0.43 -6.36
N ALA A 77 -2.40 0.36 -5.79
CA ALA A 77 -1.59 1.32 -6.53
C ALA A 77 -0.72 0.64 -7.59
N ALA A 78 0.03 -0.41 -7.21
CA ALA A 78 0.88 -1.14 -8.14
C ALA A 78 0.06 -1.72 -9.31
N MET A 79 -1.05 -2.40 -9.02
CA MET A 79 -1.91 -2.98 -10.06
C MET A 79 -2.54 -1.90 -10.95
N GLN A 80 -2.87 -0.74 -10.41
CA GLN A 80 -3.36 0.40 -11.17
C GLN A 80 -2.28 0.99 -12.08
N ASP A 81 -1.06 1.21 -11.57
CA ASP A 81 0.07 1.76 -12.32
C ASP A 81 0.45 0.85 -13.49
N TYR A 82 0.49 -0.46 -13.26
CA TYR A 82 0.70 -1.46 -14.31
C TYR A 82 -0.48 -1.62 -15.28
N LYS A 83 -1.62 -0.98 -15.03
CA LYS A 83 -2.88 -1.22 -15.77
C LYS A 83 -3.31 -2.69 -15.73
N ARG A 84 -2.95 -3.39 -14.66
CA ARG A 84 -3.17 -4.83 -14.49
C ARG A 84 -4.54 -5.15 -13.89
N ALA A 85 -5.06 -4.27 -13.05
CA ALA A 85 -6.38 -4.40 -12.45
C ALA A 85 -7.20 -3.12 -12.59
N ILE A 86 -8.52 -3.27 -12.49
CA ILE A 86 -9.46 -2.17 -12.30
C ILE A 86 -9.72 -2.03 -10.80
N ILE A 87 -9.55 -0.83 -10.28
CA ILE A 87 -9.82 -0.51 -8.88
C ILE A 87 -11.24 0.03 -8.77
N ILE A 88 -12.07 -0.65 -7.97
CA ILE A 88 -13.49 -0.31 -7.82
C ILE A 88 -13.79 -0.08 -6.34
N GLY A 89 -14.50 0.99 -6.03
CA GLY A 89 -14.91 1.24 -4.64
C GLY A 89 -15.34 2.65 -4.32
N GLY A 90 -14.96 3.12 -3.14
CA GLY A 90 -15.16 4.52 -2.73
C GLY A 90 -14.30 5.50 -3.53
N ASN A 91 -14.37 6.78 -3.19
CA ASN A 91 -13.60 7.80 -3.91
C ASN A 91 -12.09 7.56 -3.85
N GLN A 92 -11.60 7.14 -2.68
CA GLN A 92 -10.19 6.86 -2.41
C GLN A 92 -10.05 5.89 -1.23
N THR A 93 -8.86 5.32 -1.08
CA THR A 93 -8.46 4.56 0.10
C THR A 93 -8.03 5.50 1.24
N TRP A 94 -7.57 4.96 2.36
CA TRP A 94 -7.24 5.70 3.58
C TRP A 94 -6.20 6.82 3.39
N GLY A 95 -5.17 6.59 2.60
CA GLY A 95 -4.09 7.54 2.38
C GLY A 95 -2.93 7.41 3.35
N LYS A 96 -2.62 6.22 3.84
CA LYS A 96 -1.49 5.98 4.75
C LYS A 96 -0.23 5.62 3.98
N GLY A 97 0.56 6.63 3.62
CA GLY A 97 1.83 6.49 2.89
C GLY A 97 3.06 6.27 3.78
N THR A 98 2.88 5.76 5.01
CA THR A 98 3.94 5.60 6.00
C THR A 98 4.14 4.17 6.46
N VAL A 99 5.37 3.82 6.82
CA VAL A 99 5.73 2.56 7.47
C VAL A 99 6.08 2.83 8.92
N GLN A 100 5.45 2.10 9.82
CA GLN A 100 5.66 2.21 11.26
C GLN A 100 6.37 0.97 11.80
N ASN A 101 7.29 1.20 12.71
CA ASN A 101 7.93 0.15 13.50
C ASN A 101 7.45 0.19 14.94
N VAL A 102 7.38 -1.00 15.54
CA VAL A 102 7.06 -1.16 16.96
C VAL A 102 8.34 -1.59 17.66
N PHE A 103 8.79 -0.78 18.61
CA PHE A 103 10.00 -1.03 19.38
C PHE A 103 9.64 -1.34 20.84
N PRO A 104 9.84 -2.60 21.32
CA PRO A 104 9.61 -2.95 22.71
C PRO A 104 10.57 -2.22 23.63
N LEU A 105 10.06 -1.43 24.59
CA LEU A 105 10.87 -0.61 25.50
C LEU A 105 11.72 -1.46 26.45
N ASN A 106 11.29 -2.69 26.77
CA ASN A 106 12.07 -3.64 27.56
C ASN A 106 13.45 -3.96 26.95
N ARG A 107 13.65 -3.74 25.66
CA ARG A 107 14.96 -3.91 25.00
C ARG A 107 15.95 -2.79 25.34
N MET A 108 15.46 -1.64 25.77
CA MET A 108 16.30 -0.49 26.12
C MET A 108 16.76 -0.49 27.59
N VAL A 109 15.99 -1.13 28.45
CA VAL A 109 16.24 -1.09 29.91
C VAL A 109 16.82 -2.44 30.37
N ARG A 110 18.13 -2.48 30.51
CA ARG A 110 18.82 -3.67 31.08
C ARG A 110 18.46 -3.81 32.55
N GLY A 111 18.09 -5.04 32.98
CA GLY A 111 17.75 -5.32 34.37
C GLY A 111 16.40 -4.74 34.82
N ASN A 112 15.47 -4.53 33.90
CA ASN A 112 14.13 -4.11 34.25
C ASN A 112 13.44 -5.14 35.13
N THR A 113 13.02 -4.72 36.32
CA THR A 113 12.26 -5.51 37.32
C THR A 113 10.81 -5.07 37.43
N ASN A 114 10.41 -4.04 36.69
CA ASN A 114 9.07 -3.42 36.78
C ASN A 114 8.04 -4.02 35.81
N GLY A 115 8.32 -5.20 35.22
CA GLY A 115 7.43 -5.86 34.30
C GLY A 115 7.52 -5.32 32.87
N ASP A 116 6.41 -5.38 32.11
CA ASP A 116 6.37 -4.91 30.74
C ASP A 116 6.26 -3.38 30.67
N LEU A 117 7.25 -2.76 30.03
CA LEU A 117 7.30 -1.30 29.82
C LEU A 117 6.53 -0.86 28.56
N GLY A 118 5.90 -1.81 27.84
CA GLY A 118 5.19 -1.52 26.61
C GLY A 118 6.12 -1.36 25.42
N ALA A 119 5.62 -0.69 24.38
CA ALA A 119 6.35 -0.49 23.14
C ALA A 119 6.11 0.91 22.56
N LEU A 120 7.15 1.45 21.93
CA LEU A 120 7.06 2.67 21.16
C LEU A 120 6.71 2.33 19.70
N ARG A 121 5.64 2.92 19.18
CA ARG A 121 5.28 2.86 17.76
C ARG A 121 5.64 4.18 17.10
N TYR A 122 6.46 4.13 16.07
CA TYR A 122 6.94 5.34 15.40
C TYR A 122 7.11 5.14 13.89
N THR A 123 6.94 6.20 13.13
CA THR A 123 7.13 6.22 11.69
C THR A 123 8.62 6.29 11.37
N THR A 124 9.09 5.39 10.50
CA THR A 124 10.50 5.31 10.10
C THR A 124 10.72 5.55 8.62
N GLN A 125 9.69 5.38 7.81
CA GLN A 125 9.79 5.44 6.36
C GLN A 125 8.49 5.97 5.77
N LYS A 126 8.60 6.55 4.57
CA LYS A 126 7.50 6.76 3.65
C LYS A 126 7.60 5.77 2.51
N TYR A 127 6.47 5.41 1.92
CA TYR A 127 6.45 4.66 0.68
C TYR A 127 5.73 5.43 -0.43
N TYR A 128 6.11 5.12 -1.65
CA TYR A 128 5.66 5.81 -2.85
C TYR A 128 5.31 4.80 -3.92
N ARG A 129 4.41 5.20 -4.78
CA ARG A 129 4.07 4.45 -6.00
C ARG A 129 5.28 4.35 -6.92
N ILE A 130 5.23 3.47 -7.88
CA ILE A 130 6.30 3.32 -8.88
C ILE A 130 6.40 4.54 -9.80
N ASN A 131 5.32 5.31 -9.95
CA ASN A 131 5.30 6.59 -10.67
C ASN A 131 5.82 7.78 -9.84
N GLY A 132 6.32 7.55 -8.63
CA GLY A 132 6.90 8.57 -7.76
C GLY A 132 5.92 9.24 -6.78
N GLY A 133 4.62 9.21 -7.04
CA GLY A 133 3.62 9.84 -6.18
C GLY A 133 3.42 9.10 -4.85
N SER A 134 3.17 9.83 -3.76
CA SER A 134 2.77 9.25 -2.49
C SER A 134 1.27 8.93 -2.48
N VAL A 135 0.88 7.89 -1.72
CA VAL A 135 -0.53 7.71 -1.33
C VAL A 135 -0.88 8.48 -0.05
N GLN A 136 0.09 9.14 0.59
CA GLN A 136 -0.14 9.90 1.82
C GLN A 136 -1.22 10.96 1.61
N LEU A 137 -2.24 10.99 2.46
CA LEU A 137 -3.43 11.86 2.43
C LEU A 137 -4.40 11.64 1.26
N GLU A 138 -3.90 11.24 0.09
CA GLU A 138 -4.71 11.10 -1.13
C GLU A 138 -5.22 9.68 -1.38
N GLY A 139 -4.57 8.67 -0.79
CA GLY A 139 -4.92 7.27 -1.05
C GLY A 139 -4.75 6.85 -2.51
N VAL A 140 -5.35 5.74 -2.84
CA VAL A 140 -5.53 5.24 -4.22
C VAL A 140 -6.94 5.60 -4.65
N LYS A 141 -7.07 6.38 -5.70
CA LYS A 141 -8.37 6.76 -6.28
C LYS A 141 -8.93 5.59 -7.08
N SER A 142 -10.20 5.27 -6.87
CA SER A 142 -10.86 4.21 -7.64
C SER A 142 -11.02 4.60 -9.10
N ASP A 143 -10.79 3.64 -10.01
CA ASP A 143 -11.06 3.82 -11.44
C ASP A 143 -12.57 3.87 -11.70
N ILE A 144 -13.34 3.12 -10.90
CA ILE A 144 -14.80 3.12 -10.91
C ILE A 144 -15.32 3.36 -9.51
N ASN A 145 -15.99 4.49 -9.33
CA ASN A 145 -16.65 4.84 -8.08
C ASN A 145 -18.03 4.19 -7.99
N VAL A 146 -18.29 3.50 -6.89
CA VAL A 146 -19.62 2.96 -6.59
C VAL A 146 -20.25 3.72 -5.42
N PRO A 147 -21.57 3.95 -5.45
CA PRO A 147 -22.26 4.57 -4.33
C PRO A 147 -22.11 3.72 -3.06
N TYR A 148 -21.76 4.37 -1.94
CA TYR A 148 -21.67 3.70 -0.64
C TYR A 148 -22.19 4.63 0.47
N ARG A 149 -22.61 4.03 1.59
CA ARG A 149 -23.34 4.73 2.65
C ARG A 149 -22.54 5.82 3.37
N TYR A 150 -21.21 5.75 3.35
CA TYR A 150 -20.31 6.68 4.04
C TYR A 150 -19.69 7.73 3.11
N LYS A 151 -20.18 7.86 1.88
CA LYS A 151 -19.62 8.77 0.86
C LYS A 151 -19.50 10.24 1.33
N TYR A 152 -20.32 10.65 2.29
CA TYR A 152 -20.38 12.03 2.78
C TYR A 152 -19.61 12.22 4.10
N LEU A 153 -18.96 11.19 4.62
CA LEU A 153 -18.10 11.29 5.78
C LEU A 153 -16.65 11.47 5.30
N ASP A 154 -16.00 12.50 5.83
CA ASP A 154 -14.56 12.65 5.69
C ASP A 154 -13.89 11.59 6.55
N PHE A 155 -13.12 10.71 5.91
CA PHE A 155 -12.51 9.56 6.54
C PHE A 155 -11.16 9.27 5.86
N GLY A 156 -10.08 9.37 6.62
CA GLY A 156 -8.76 9.08 6.06
C GLY A 156 -7.62 9.65 6.90
N GLU A 157 -6.41 9.43 6.42
CA GLU A 157 -5.17 9.96 7.02
C GLU A 157 -5.19 11.48 7.11
N LYS A 158 -5.80 12.15 6.14
CA LYS A 158 -5.94 13.61 6.08
C LYS A 158 -6.73 14.20 7.27
N ASP A 159 -7.58 13.39 7.90
CA ASP A 159 -8.43 13.82 9.04
C ASP A 159 -7.75 13.54 10.39
N SER A 160 -6.52 13.02 10.39
CA SER A 160 -5.70 12.86 11.58
C SER A 160 -5.26 14.21 12.12
N GLU A 161 -5.00 14.31 13.44
CA GLU A 161 -4.64 15.57 14.11
C GLU A 161 -3.34 16.20 13.55
N ASN A 162 -2.34 15.38 13.22
CA ASN A 162 -1.03 15.83 12.71
C ASN A 162 -0.54 14.91 11.59
N PRO A 163 -1.17 14.90 10.42
CA PRO A 163 -0.77 14.01 9.33
C PRO A 163 0.52 14.50 8.69
N LEU A 164 1.37 13.57 8.26
CA LEU A 164 2.53 13.91 7.44
C LEU A 164 2.05 14.44 6.09
N LYS A 165 2.74 15.47 5.58
CA LYS A 165 2.41 16.06 4.28
C LYS A 165 2.64 15.08 3.15
N TRP A 166 1.81 15.23 2.11
CA TRP A 166 2.03 14.60 0.81
C TRP A 166 3.32 15.11 0.18
N ASP A 167 4.04 14.26 -0.50
CA ASP A 167 5.22 14.56 -1.30
C ASP A 167 5.39 13.53 -2.41
N GLU A 168 6.35 13.73 -3.27
CA GLU A 168 6.71 12.85 -4.38
C GLU A 168 8.23 12.66 -4.47
N ILE A 169 8.63 11.63 -5.17
CA ILE A 169 10.02 11.33 -5.51
C ILE A 169 10.08 10.93 -7.00
N ASP A 170 11.29 10.82 -7.54
CA ASP A 170 11.44 10.35 -8.93
C ASP A 170 10.80 8.98 -9.13
N ASP A 171 10.14 8.82 -10.26
CA ASP A 171 9.59 7.54 -10.69
C ASP A 171 10.68 6.47 -10.91
N VAL A 172 10.26 5.25 -11.17
CA VAL A 172 11.14 4.16 -11.61
C VAL A 172 10.63 3.64 -12.95
N GLU A 173 11.57 3.23 -13.81
CA GLU A 173 11.22 2.63 -15.08
C GLU A 173 10.44 1.32 -14.88
N TYR A 174 9.31 1.20 -15.52
CA TYR A 174 8.52 -0.03 -15.58
C TYR A 174 7.73 -0.10 -16.89
N LEU A 175 7.44 -1.33 -17.33
CA LEU A 175 6.61 -1.56 -18.52
C LEU A 175 5.16 -1.77 -18.08
N SER A 176 4.29 -0.88 -18.50
CA SER A 176 2.84 -1.10 -18.39
C SER A 176 2.44 -2.34 -19.19
N LEU A 177 1.48 -3.12 -18.66
CA LEU A 177 1.01 -4.35 -19.32
C LEU A 177 0.01 -4.10 -20.45
N ILE A 178 -0.34 -2.84 -20.70
CA ILE A 178 -1.13 -2.46 -21.89
C ILE A 178 -0.17 -2.11 -23.03
N HIS A 179 -0.06 -3.03 -23.95
CA HIS A 179 0.37 -2.79 -25.33
C HIS A 179 -0.71 -3.29 -26.27
#